data_49936f403b5b71c3002072d94abc82d5
#
_entry.id   49936f403b5b71c3002072d94abc82d5
#
_cell.length_a   1.000
_cell.length_b   1.000
_cell.length_c   1.000
_cell.angle_alpha   90.00
_cell.angle_beta   90.00
_cell.angle_gamma   90.00
#
_symmetry.space_group_name_H-M   'P 1'
#
loop_
_entity.id
_entity.type
_entity.pdbx_description
1 polymer ?
#
loop_
_entity_poly.entity_id
_entity_poly.type
_entity_poly.pdbx_seq_one_letter_code
_entity_poly.pdbx_strand_id
1 'polypeptide(L)'
;SPGKNLFHCFSCNRGGDAITFIMEKENLSFMEAIEFLAKRHNIPIEYVEGQDKEQIAKNRHKETLLATLSHVQDFFVGSLLMPDSDESRLACEYAYGRWPEEFCSVAGIGYAPRDGGVFLEFCRTKGLDEDALFELGLLRRGDDGHLYAMFRHRIMIPIRNRWGRIIAYTARYIGNDPKAPKYINSPNSAVYAKGECLFGIDRASRERNAEYFIIVEGAPDVLRMQSVGYDNTVAALGTAWTDSQFERLKKYTSSLCFIPDSDVSDGKPFGPGFEAVMANGTAAVRKGFHATVRELPFAEIPDGKKGWEVKPGKNDADSFIHCREDYISLKEKLFIVWLAQKRFLVADSLVEERKCVSE
;
A
#
# COMPACT_ATOMS: atom_id res chain seq x y z
N SER A 1 3.49 -6.22 35.47
CA SER A 1 4.09 -6.79 36.70
C SER A 1 5.21 -5.88 37.20
N PRO A 2 5.05 -5.16 38.34
CA PRO A 2 6.06 -4.20 38.81
C PRO A 2 7.42 -4.85 39.04
N GLY A 3 7.47 -6.10 39.48
CA GLY A 3 8.72 -6.79 39.80
C GLY A 3 9.54 -7.24 38.60
N LYS A 4 8.95 -7.21 37.37
CA LYS A 4 9.62 -7.57 36.12
C LYS A 4 9.71 -6.41 35.13
N ASN A 5 9.17 -5.22 35.47
CA ASN A 5 9.05 -4.05 34.58
C ASN A 5 8.44 -4.37 33.22
N LEU A 6 7.49 -5.34 33.21
CA LEU A 6 6.80 -5.76 32.01
C LEU A 6 5.31 -5.41 32.10
N PHE A 7 4.74 -4.99 30.97
CA PHE A 7 3.29 -4.88 30.81
C PHE A 7 2.76 -6.03 29.93
N HIS A 8 1.50 -6.36 30.14
CA HIS A 8 0.75 -7.26 29.27
C HIS A 8 -0.70 -6.79 29.23
N CYS A 9 -1.23 -6.57 28.05
CA CYS A 9 -2.63 -6.20 27.85
C CYS A 9 -3.43 -7.45 27.51
N PHE A 10 -4.32 -7.87 28.43
CA PHE A 10 -5.16 -9.05 28.24
C PHE A 10 -6.23 -8.89 27.15
N SER A 11 -6.60 -7.65 26.83
CA SER A 11 -7.57 -7.35 25.78
C SER A 11 -6.95 -7.50 24.38
N CYS A 12 -5.68 -7.20 24.24
CA CYS A 12 -5.00 -7.12 22.96
C CYS A 12 -3.74 -7.99 22.85
N ASN A 13 -3.44 -8.76 23.90
CA ASN A 13 -2.30 -9.67 24.02
C ASN A 13 -0.92 -9.03 23.73
N ARG A 14 -0.82 -7.69 23.77
CA ARG A 14 0.46 -6.98 23.68
C ARG A 14 1.16 -6.99 25.01
N GLY A 15 2.44 -7.22 24.95
CA GLY A 15 3.28 -7.18 26.14
C GLY A 15 4.69 -6.78 25.76
N GLY A 16 5.44 -6.31 26.76
CA GLY A 16 6.82 -5.89 26.57
C GLY A 16 7.31 -5.08 27.78
N ASP A 17 8.45 -4.45 27.62
CA ASP A 17 9.04 -3.55 28.59
C ASP A 17 8.53 -2.09 28.41
N ALA A 18 9.08 -1.16 29.17
CA ALA A 18 8.73 0.26 29.10
C ALA A 18 9.06 0.87 27.73
N ILE A 19 10.14 0.42 27.09
CA ILE A 19 10.55 0.91 25.77
C ILE A 19 9.52 0.46 24.73
N THR A 20 9.17 -0.83 24.73
CA THR A 20 8.14 -1.38 23.86
C THR A 20 6.79 -0.68 24.05
N PHE A 21 6.43 -0.37 25.32
CA PHE A 21 5.20 0.37 25.60
C PHE A 21 5.19 1.77 24.96
N ILE A 22 6.28 2.51 25.08
CA ILE A 22 6.39 3.85 24.49
C ILE A 22 6.46 3.80 22.98
N MET A 23 7.21 2.84 22.41
CA MET A 23 7.23 2.61 20.97
C MET A 23 5.82 2.42 20.41
N GLU A 24 5.00 1.62 21.09
CA GLU A 24 3.64 1.34 20.63
C GLU A 24 2.64 2.46 20.91
N LYS A 25 2.76 3.12 22.07
CA LYS A 25 1.83 4.17 22.48
C LYS A 25 2.06 5.47 21.70
N GLU A 26 3.32 5.87 21.55
CA GLU A 26 3.69 7.14 20.93
C GLU A 26 4.08 6.98 19.46
N ASN A 27 3.99 5.74 18.93
CA ASN A 27 4.33 5.37 17.55
C ASN A 27 5.80 5.70 17.20
N LEU A 28 6.71 5.46 18.13
CA LEU A 28 8.14 5.78 18.02
C LEU A 28 8.97 4.55 17.61
N SER A 29 10.11 4.80 16.95
CA SER A 29 11.16 3.78 16.79
C SER A 29 11.81 3.44 18.13
N PHE A 30 12.61 2.37 18.17
CA PHE A 30 13.31 1.97 19.39
C PHE A 30 14.20 3.09 19.95
N MET A 31 14.98 3.76 19.10
CA MET A 31 15.85 4.85 19.52
C MET A 31 15.05 6.08 19.96
N GLU A 32 14.02 6.46 19.22
CA GLU A 32 13.14 7.58 19.61
C GLU A 32 12.46 7.31 20.95
N ALA A 33 12.05 6.07 21.22
CA ALA A 33 11.47 5.70 22.51
C ALA A 33 12.49 5.79 23.65
N ILE A 34 13.75 5.39 23.39
CA ILE A 34 14.85 5.54 24.35
C ILE A 34 15.10 7.04 24.61
N GLU A 35 15.24 7.85 23.57
CA GLU A 35 15.47 9.29 23.68
C GLU A 35 14.31 9.99 24.40
N PHE A 36 13.07 9.63 24.09
CA PHE A 36 11.86 10.12 24.76
C PHE A 36 11.87 9.80 26.25
N LEU A 37 12.15 8.55 26.61
CA LEU A 37 12.24 8.13 28.03
C LEU A 37 13.40 8.79 28.75
N ALA A 38 14.55 8.82 28.13
CA ALA A 38 15.75 9.47 28.69
C ALA A 38 15.52 10.94 28.98
N LYS A 39 14.96 11.69 28.03
CA LYS A 39 14.59 13.10 28.19
C LYS A 39 13.56 13.30 29.30
N ARG A 40 12.54 12.46 29.37
CA ARG A 40 11.47 12.53 30.38
C ARG A 40 11.97 12.27 31.80
N HIS A 41 12.98 11.43 31.92
CA HIS A 41 13.54 11.03 33.22
C HIS A 41 14.89 11.67 33.53
N ASN A 42 15.35 12.62 32.70
CA ASN A 42 16.67 13.28 32.82
C ASN A 42 17.83 12.27 32.92
N ILE A 43 17.75 11.17 32.17
CA ILE A 43 18.82 10.16 32.11
C ILE A 43 19.72 10.53 30.93
N PRO A 44 21.03 10.77 31.14
CA PRO A 44 21.95 10.98 30.04
C PRO A 44 22.07 9.69 29.22
N ILE A 45 22.00 9.81 27.89
CA ILE A 45 22.26 8.69 26.99
C ILE A 45 23.77 8.67 26.71
N GLU A 46 24.43 7.63 27.17
CA GLU A 46 25.84 7.38 26.82
C GLU A 46 25.89 6.48 25.60
N TYR A 47 26.49 6.97 24.52
CA TYR A 47 26.73 6.19 23.31
C TYR A 47 28.09 5.50 23.44
N VAL A 48 28.12 4.17 23.36
CA VAL A 48 29.36 3.39 23.44
C VAL A 48 30.23 3.68 22.21
N GLU A 49 31.43 4.16 22.43
CA GLU A 49 32.40 4.41 21.36
C GLU A 49 32.84 3.12 20.67
N GLY A 50 32.62 3.05 19.34
CA GLY A 50 33.26 2.05 18.50
C GLY A 50 32.41 1.37 17.43
N GLN A 51 31.15 1.06 17.67
CA GLN A 51 30.27 0.45 16.65
C GLN A 51 29.10 1.36 16.20
N ASP A 52 28.87 2.46 16.89
CA ASP A 52 27.58 3.15 16.82
C ASP A 52 27.56 4.42 15.98
N LYS A 53 28.71 5.01 15.63
CA LYS A 53 28.72 6.28 14.87
C LYS A 53 28.07 6.13 13.49
N GLU A 54 28.33 5.02 12.81
CA GLU A 54 27.71 4.74 11.50
C GLU A 54 26.22 4.42 11.64
N GLN A 55 25.85 3.64 12.65
CA GLN A 55 24.43 3.30 12.90
C GLN A 55 23.64 4.54 13.35
N ILE A 56 24.23 5.39 14.21
CA ILE A 56 23.64 6.67 14.63
C ILE A 56 23.45 7.58 13.42
N ALA A 57 24.45 7.68 12.54
CA ALA A 57 24.34 8.46 11.31
C ALA A 57 23.24 7.93 10.39
N LYS A 58 23.16 6.61 10.21
CA LYS A 58 22.07 5.96 9.44
C LYS A 58 20.68 6.21 10.04
N ASN A 59 20.56 6.14 11.36
CA ASN A 59 19.29 6.39 12.04
C ASN A 59 18.90 7.88 11.92
N ARG A 60 19.83 8.79 12.14
CA ARG A 60 19.58 10.24 11.96
C ARG A 60 19.18 10.56 10.53
N HIS A 61 19.84 9.95 9.55
CA HIS A 61 19.49 10.10 8.15
C HIS A 61 18.05 9.63 7.87
N LYS A 62 17.66 8.44 8.36
CA LYS A 62 16.29 7.95 8.25
C LYS A 62 15.27 8.90 8.88
N GLU A 63 15.56 9.44 10.05
CA GLU A 63 14.67 10.40 10.72
C GLU A 63 14.53 11.69 9.91
N THR A 64 15.61 12.20 9.30
CA THR A 64 15.53 13.34 8.38
C THR A 64 14.59 13.04 7.20
N LEU A 65 14.71 11.87 6.58
CA LEU A 65 13.84 11.46 5.47
C LEU A 65 12.37 11.38 5.91
N LEU A 66 12.10 10.78 7.07
CA LEU A 66 10.74 10.63 7.60
C LEU A 66 10.13 11.99 8.00
N ALA A 67 10.92 12.89 8.58
CA ALA A 67 10.48 14.26 8.87
C ALA A 67 10.18 15.05 7.59
N THR A 68 11.01 14.91 6.55
CA THR A 68 10.76 15.50 5.23
C THR A 68 9.45 15.01 4.64
N LEU A 69 9.19 13.69 4.67
CA LEU A 69 7.93 13.10 4.18
C LEU A 69 6.72 13.62 4.96
N SER A 70 6.84 13.84 6.27
CA SER A 70 5.74 14.41 7.06
C SER A 70 5.38 15.84 6.61
N HIS A 71 6.37 16.71 6.41
CA HIS A 71 6.12 18.06 5.90
C HIS A 71 5.54 18.06 4.48
N VAL A 72 6.04 17.19 3.63
CA VAL A 72 5.53 17.03 2.24
C VAL A 72 4.10 16.50 2.23
N GLN A 73 3.76 15.62 3.18
CA GLN A 73 2.39 15.15 3.36
C GLN A 73 1.41 16.28 3.66
N ASP A 74 1.79 17.19 4.56
CA ASP A 74 0.95 18.34 4.90
C ASP A 74 0.68 19.23 3.66
N PHE A 75 1.69 19.38 2.79
CA PHE A 75 1.53 20.09 1.52
C PHE A 75 0.53 19.41 0.60
N PHE A 76 0.69 18.11 0.35
CA PHE A 76 -0.20 17.39 -0.56
C PHE A 76 -1.64 17.32 -0.06
N VAL A 77 -1.83 17.09 1.24
CA VAL A 77 -3.16 17.11 1.86
C VAL A 77 -3.76 18.50 1.79
N GLY A 78 -2.99 19.55 2.12
CA GLY A 78 -3.45 20.93 2.02
C GLY A 78 -3.87 21.32 0.60
N SER A 79 -3.12 20.87 -0.42
CA SER A 79 -3.44 21.10 -1.84
C SER A 79 -4.71 20.39 -2.30
N LEU A 80 -5.13 19.32 -1.62
CA LEU A 80 -6.43 18.67 -1.88
C LEU A 80 -7.57 19.35 -1.11
N LEU A 81 -7.37 19.62 0.18
CA LEU A 81 -8.41 20.15 1.08
C LEU A 81 -8.78 21.62 0.84
N MET A 82 -7.84 22.41 0.30
CA MET A 82 -8.02 23.83 -0.01
C MET A 82 -7.84 24.06 -1.51
N PRO A 83 -8.79 23.64 -2.35
CA PRO A 83 -8.68 23.78 -3.79
C PRO A 83 -8.74 25.24 -4.21
N ASP A 84 -7.60 25.76 -4.68
CA ASP A 84 -7.42 27.14 -5.12
C ASP A 84 -7.54 27.31 -6.65
N SER A 85 -7.63 26.20 -7.38
CA SER A 85 -7.67 26.15 -8.84
C SER A 85 -8.72 25.14 -9.34
N ASP A 86 -9.10 25.23 -10.61
CA ASP A 86 -9.99 24.27 -11.24
C ASP A 86 -9.37 22.87 -11.26
N GLU A 87 -8.04 22.79 -11.36
CA GLU A 87 -7.31 21.53 -11.34
C GLU A 87 -7.35 20.85 -9.98
N SER A 88 -7.23 21.61 -8.89
CA SER A 88 -7.35 21.06 -7.52
C SER A 88 -8.80 20.68 -7.20
N ARG A 89 -9.79 21.41 -7.73
CA ARG A 89 -11.22 21.00 -7.65
C ARG A 89 -11.47 19.68 -8.36
N LEU A 90 -10.92 19.50 -9.57
CA LEU A 90 -10.99 18.23 -10.29
C LEU A 90 -10.33 17.08 -9.51
N ALA A 91 -9.24 17.36 -8.80
CA ALA A 91 -8.59 16.38 -7.94
C ALA A 91 -9.46 15.95 -6.75
N CYS A 92 -10.19 16.90 -6.14
CA CYS A 92 -11.19 16.61 -5.10
C CYS A 92 -12.33 15.75 -5.64
N GLU A 93 -12.90 16.14 -6.77
CA GLU A 93 -13.99 15.39 -7.43
C GLU A 93 -13.53 13.95 -7.74
N TYR A 94 -12.31 13.79 -8.24
CA TYR A 94 -11.76 12.47 -8.51
C TYR A 94 -11.59 11.63 -7.24
N ALA A 95 -11.02 12.21 -6.18
CA ALA A 95 -10.74 11.48 -4.94
C ALA A 95 -12.04 11.13 -4.20
N TYR A 96 -12.94 12.09 -4.03
CA TYR A 96 -14.21 11.92 -3.31
C TYR A 96 -15.26 11.13 -4.10
N GLY A 97 -15.16 11.13 -5.42
CA GLY A 97 -15.95 10.23 -6.27
C GLY A 97 -15.54 8.76 -6.15
N ARG A 98 -14.31 8.49 -5.66
CA ARG A 98 -13.82 7.12 -5.45
C ARG A 98 -13.96 6.64 -4.02
N TRP A 99 -13.62 7.46 -3.03
CA TRP A 99 -13.63 7.12 -1.62
C TRP A 99 -14.36 8.19 -0.82
N PRO A 100 -15.03 7.84 0.29
CA PRO A 100 -15.65 8.83 1.17
C PRO A 100 -14.65 9.91 1.62
N GLU A 101 -15.09 11.15 1.70
CA GLU A 101 -14.26 12.30 2.07
C GLU A 101 -13.57 12.10 3.44
N GLU A 102 -14.33 11.62 4.42
CA GLU A 102 -13.79 11.32 5.76
C GLU A 102 -12.70 10.26 5.69
N PHE A 103 -12.89 9.26 4.83
CA PHE A 103 -11.87 8.23 4.61
C PHE A 103 -10.63 8.80 3.92
N CYS A 104 -10.80 9.65 2.89
CA CYS A 104 -9.67 10.32 2.22
C CYS A 104 -8.82 11.11 3.21
N SER A 105 -9.47 11.84 4.13
CA SER A 105 -8.79 12.59 5.19
C SER A 105 -7.98 11.67 6.11
N VAL A 106 -8.58 10.60 6.62
CA VAL A 106 -7.91 9.64 7.51
C VAL A 106 -6.79 8.88 6.80
N ALA A 107 -6.99 8.50 5.54
CA ALA A 107 -5.97 7.85 4.72
C ALA A 107 -4.82 8.79 4.34
N GLY A 108 -5.06 10.11 4.42
CA GLY A 108 -4.09 11.12 4.04
C GLY A 108 -3.93 11.26 2.53
N ILE A 109 -5.01 11.08 1.78
CA ILE A 109 -5.00 11.32 0.35
C ILE A 109 -4.73 12.79 0.09
N GLY A 110 -3.86 13.08 -0.86
CA GLY A 110 -3.46 14.44 -1.21
C GLY A 110 -3.43 14.67 -2.72
N TYR A 111 -3.03 15.87 -3.11
CA TYR A 111 -2.88 16.25 -4.50
C TYR A 111 -1.52 16.92 -4.75
N ALA A 112 -0.83 16.49 -5.78
CA ALA A 112 0.35 17.17 -6.31
C ALA A 112 -0.08 18.08 -7.47
N PRO A 113 0.00 19.42 -7.29
CA PRO A 113 -0.40 20.37 -8.33
C PRO A 113 0.32 20.14 -9.66
N ARG A 114 -0.31 20.58 -10.76
CA ARG A 114 0.29 20.48 -12.10
C ARG A 114 1.53 21.38 -12.19
N ASP A 115 1.45 22.58 -11.63
CA ASP A 115 2.61 23.45 -11.49
C ASP A 115 3.52 22.94 -10.38
N GLY A 116 4.61 22.28 -10.77
CA GLY A 116 5.63 21.81 -9.85
C GLY A 116 6.40 22.95 -9.13
N GLY A 117 6.33 24.18 -9.64
CA GLY A 117 6.94 25.36 -9.03
C GLY A 117 6.38 25.64 -7.65
N VAL A 118 5.09 25.43 -7.44
CA VAL A 118 4.42 25.59 -6.14
C VAL A 118 5.03 24.65 -5.08
N PHE A 119 5.32 23.39 -5.47
CA PHE A 119 5.98 22.45 -4.57
C PHE A 119 7.43 22.84 -4.27
N LEU A 120 8.18 23.29 -5.28
CA LEU A 120 9.54 23.77 -5.08
C LEU A 120 9.61 24.97 -4.12
N GLU A 121 8.68 25.92 -4.27
CA GLU A 121 8.59 27.07 -3.38
C GLU A 121 8.24 26.67 -1.94
N PHE A 122 7.31 25.74 -1.79
CA PHE A 122 7.01 25.15 -0.47
C PHE A 122 8.25 24.53 0.17
N CYS A 123 9.02 23.73 -0.57
CA CYS A 123 10.23 23.09 -0.06
C CYS A 123 11.27 24.13 0.40
N ARG A 124 11.47 25.20 -0.37
CA ARG A 124 12.36 26.30 -0.01
C ARG A 124 11.91 27.04 1.25
N THR A 125 10.61 27.40 1.29
CA THR A 125 10.02 28.12 2.42
C THR A 125 10.12 27.32 3.72
N LYS A 126 9.99 26.00 3.64
CA LYS A 126 10.14 25.09 4.79
C LYS A 126 11.59 24.75 5.10
N GLY A 127 12.55 25.14 4.26
CA GLY A 127 13.97 24.81 4.46
C GLY A 127 14.23 23.29 4.39
N LEU A 128 13.49 22.56 3.55
CA LEU A 128 13.66 21.11 3.43
C LEU A 128 14.99 20.80 2.74
N ASP A 129 15.65 19.75 3.23
CA ASP A 129 16.92 19.27 2.69
C ASP A 129 16.75 18.76 1.25
N GLU A 130 17.48 19.35 0.32
CA GLU A 130 17.40 19.01 -1.11
C GLU A 130 17.85 17.56 -1.37
N ASP A 131 18.91 17.10 -0.72
CA ASP A 131 19.42 15.73 -0.86
C ASP A 131 18.37 14.70 -0.38
N ALA A 132 17.70 14.99 0.73
CA ALA A 132 16.59 14.17 1.21
C ALA A 132 15.42 14.14 0.21
N LEU A 133 15.07 15.28 -0.40
CA LEU A 133 14.02 15.36 -1.43
C LEU A 133 14.38 14.56 -2.68
N PHE A 134 15.65 14.53 -3.09
CA PHE A 134 16.14 13.71 -4.19
C PHE A 134 16.10 12.22 -3.86
N GLU A 135 16.62 11.83 -2.70
CA GLU A 135 16.61 10.42 -2.28
C GLU A 135 15.19 9.87 -2.19
N LEU A 136 14.25 10.65 -1.67
CA LEU A 136 12.84 10.30 -1.59
C LEU A 136 12.13 10.30 -2.97
N GLY A 137 12.82 10.77 -4.02
CA GLY A 137 12.27 10.89 -5.36
C GLY A 137 11.15 11.92 -5.47
N LEU A 138 11.15 12.94 -4.60
CA LEU A 138 10.20 14.05 -4.65
C LEU A 138 10.66 15.11 -5.65
N LEU A 139 11.98 15.26 -5.79
CA LEU A 139 12.63 16.09 -6.80
C LEU A 139 13.42 15.27 -7.81
N ARG A 140 13.55 15.82 -8.99
CA ARG A 140 14.41 15.36 -10.08
C ARG A 140 15.19 16.52 -10.66
N ARG A 141 16.32 16.20 -11.28
CA ARG A 141 17.11 17.16 -12.05
C ARG A 141 17.01 16.83 -13.54
N GLY A 142 16.65 17.80 -14.34
CA GLY A 142 16.63 17.67 -15.80
C GLY A 142 18.05 17.68 -16.39
N ASP A 143 18.15 17.34 -17.66
CA ASP A 143 19.43 17.36 -18.41
C ASP A 143 20.00 18.79 -18.50
N ASP A 144 19.15 19.81 -18.42
CA ASP A 144 19.48 21.24 -18.35
C ASP A 144 19.91 21.71 -16.94
N GLY A 145 19.94 20.80 -15.95
CA GLY A 145 20.27 21.07 -14.56
C GLY A 145 19.16 21.68 -13.71
N HIS A 146 17.99 22.02 -14.30
CA HIS A 146 16.87 22.56 -13.56
C HIS A 146 16.20 21.50 -12.68
N LEU A 147 15.76 21.92 -11.48
CA LEU A 147 15.00 21.09 -10.57
C LEU A 147 13.53 21.09 -10.95
N TYR A 148 12.91 19.93 -10.87
CA TYR A 148 11.47 19.78 -11.02
C TYR A 148 10.88 18.79 -10.06
N ALA A 149 9.59 19.01 -9.70
CA ALA A 149 8.83 18.08 -8.89
C ALA A 149 8.54 16.78 -9.67
N MET A 150 8.81 15.64 -9.06
CA MET A 150 8.56 14.32 -9.65
C MET A 150 7.06 14.07 -9.85
N PHE A 151 6.27 14.42 -8.86
CA PHE A 151 4.83 14.25 -8.87
C PHE A 151 4.15 15.53 -9.31
N ARG A 152 3.40 15.46 -10.41
CA ARG A 152 2.66 16.59 -10.97
C ARG A 152 1.31 16.13 -11.50
N HIS A 153 0.26 16.84 -11.18
CA HIS A 153 -1.12 16.58 -11.56
C HIS A 153 -1.55 15.14 -11.20
N ARG A 154 -1.30 14.77 -9.90
CA ARG A 154 -1.53 13.42 -9.41
C ARG A 154 -2.21 13.42 -8.05
N ILE A 155 -3.12 12.47 -7.87
CA ILE A 155 -3.59 12.11 -6.53
C ILE A 155 -2.45 11.39 -5.83
N MET A 156 -2.08 11.89 -4.66
CA MET A 156 -0.99 11.37 -3.83
C MET A 156 -1.54 10.42 -2.79
N ILE A 157 -1.07 9.19 -2.78
CA ILE A 157 -1.48 8.13 -1.87
C ILE A 157 -0.26 7.77 -1.03
N PRO A 158 -0.24 8.07 0.29
CA PRO A 158 0.90 7.79 1.13
C PRO A 158 1.06 6.29 1.37
N ILE A 159 2.28 5.81 1.25
CA ILE A 159 2.67 4.46 1.65
C ILE A 159 3.20 4.53 3.08
N ARG A 160 2.61 3.75 3.98
CA ARG A 160 2.94 3.78 5.40
C ARG A 160 3.64 2.51 5.84
N ASN A 161 4.53 2.63 6.80
CA ASN A 161 5.07 1.47 7.50
C ASN A 161 4.04 0.94 8.53
N ARG A 162 4.33 -0.18 9.17
CA ARG A 162 3.42 -0.81 10.17
C ARG A 162 3.05 0.10 11.35
N TRP A 163 3.84 1.14 11.61
CA TRP A 163 3.58 2.11 12.69
C TRP A 163 2.76 3.32 12.22
N GLY A 164 2.43 3.40 10.93
CA GLY A 164 1.66 4.49 10.33
C GLY A 164 2.52 5.67 9.85
N ARG A 165 3.87 5.64 10.00
CA ARG A 165 4.75 6.68 9.45
C ARG A 165 4.82 6.55 7.93
N ILE A 166 4.73 7.67 7.23
CA ILE A 166 4.85 7.72 5.77
C ILE A 166 6.30 7.44 5.39
N ILE A 167 6.49 6.53 4.44
CA ILE A 167 7.80 6.10 3.95
C ILE A 167 7.99 6.33 2.45
N ALA A 168 6.91 6.53 1.70
CA ALA A 168 6.90 6.73 0.25
C ALA A 168 5.51 7.17 -0.22
N TYR A 169 5.37 7.36 -1.53
CA TYR A 169 4.10 7.60 -2.21
C TYR A 169 3.90 6.69 -3.41
N THR A 170 2.64 6.33 -3.68
CA THR A 170 2.16 5.98 -5.00
C THR A 170 1.24 7.09 -5.49
N ALA A 171 1.30 7.43 -6.78
CA ALA A 171 0.63 8.61 -7.28
C ALA A 171 -0.10 8.35 -8.60
N ARG A 172 -1.41 8.61 -8.60
CA ARG A 172 -2.31 8.41 -9.74
C ARG A 172 -2.39 9.67 -10.59
N TYR A 173 -2.06 9.58 -11.86
CA TYR A 173 -2.26 10.66 -12.83
C TYR A 173 -3.76 10.87 -13.11
N ILE A 174 -4.21 12.14 -13.07
CA ILE A 174 -5.62 12.51 -13.30
C ILE A 174 -5.81 13.38 -14.57
N GLY A 175 -4.74 13.60 -15.34
CA GLY A 175 -4.82 14.31 -16.63
C GLY A 175 -5.16 13.38 -17.79
N ASN A 176 -5.19 13.96 -19.00
CA ASN A 176 -5.60 13.29 -20.23
C ASN A 176 -4.44 12.94 -21.17
N ASP A 177 -3.17 13.10 -20.75
CA ASP A 177 -2.03 12.73 -21.58
C ASP A 177 -1.87 11.18 -21.60
N PRO A 178 -2.09 10.51 -22.76
CA PRO A 178 -1.99 9.07 -22.86
C PRO A 178 -0.55 8.54 -22.70
N LYS A 179 0.46 9.41 -22.82
CA LYS A 179 1.86 9.04 -22.59
C LYS A 179 2.26 9.08 -21.12
N ALA A 180 1.49 9.77 -20.27
CA ALA A 180 1.77 9.84 -18.85
C ALA A 180 1.44 8.50 -18.17
N PRO A 181 2.38 7.89 -17.42
CA PRO A 181 2.09 6.67 -16.68
C PRO A 181 0.91 6.86 -15.74
N LYS A 182 -0.04 5.92 -15.77
CA LYS A 182 -1.24 5.93 -14.93
C LYS A 182 -0.87 6.03 -13.43
N TYR A 183 0.10 5.25 -13.00
CA TYR A 183 0.69 5.29 -11.65
C TYR A 183 2.19 5.45 -11.71
N ILE A 184 2.75 6.20 -10.78
CA ILE A 184 4.18 6.24 -10.47
C ILE A 184 4.37 6.08 -8.97
N ASN A 185 5.48 5.42 -8.59
CA ASN A 185 5.84 5.19 -7.20
C ASN A 185 7.12 5.95 -6.87
N SER A 186 7.32 6.29 -5.59
CA SER A 186 8.63 6.70 -5.09
C SER A 186 9.68 5.62 -5.39
N PRO A 187 10.94 6.01 -5.65
CA PRO A 187 12.05 5.07 -5.74
C PRO A 187 12.36 4.44 -4.37
N ASN A 188 13.19 3.40 -4.36
CA ASN A 188 13.76 2.90 -3.12
C ASN A 188 14.60 3.98 -2.43
N SER A 189 14.58 4.01 -1.11
CA SER A 189 15.36 4.92 -0.26
C SER A 189 15.76 4.23 1.03
N ALA A 190 16.49 4.91 1.91
CA ALA A 190 16.85 4.33 3.21
C ALA A 190 15.63 3.99 4.10
N VAL A 191 14.43 4.54 3.80
CA VAL A 191 13.19 4.29 4.55
C VAL A 191 12.17 3.45 3.79
N TYR A 192 12.36 3.22 2.49
CA TYR A 192 11.42 2.50 1.64
C TYR A 192 12.12 1.53 0.71
N ALA A 193 11.74 0.26 0.78
CA ALA A 193 12.12 -0.78 -0.17
C ALA A 193 10.85 -1.41 -0.76
N LYS A 194 10.58 -1.17 -2.05
CA LYS A 194 9.36 -1.63 -2.72
C LYS A 194 9.13 -3.14 -2.57
N GLY A 195 10.19 -3.94 -2.75
CA GLY A 195 10.11 -5.40 -2.64
C GLY A 195 9.89 -5.94 -1.22
N GLU A 196 9.88 -5.07 -0.22
CA GLU A 196 9.61 -5.43 1.17
C GLU A 196 8.33 -4.81 1.70
N CYS A 197 7.80 -3.82 0.99
CA CYS A 197 6.64 -3.05 1.43
C CYS A 197 5.34 -3.82 1.18
N LEU A 198 4.42 -3.71 2.12
CA LEU A 198 3.03 -4.12 2.01
C LEU A 198 2.17 -2.88 2.19
N PHE A 199 1.48 -2.46 1.15
CA PHE A 199 0.54 -1.35 1.24
C PHE A 199 -0.66 -1.75 2.10
N GLY A 200 -1.09 -0.88 3.01
CA GLY A 200 -2.18 -1.15 3.94
C GLY A 200 -1.77 -1.88 5.23
N ILE A 201 -0.49 -2.25 5.39
CA ILE A 201 -0.01 -2.99 6.57
C ILE A 201 -0.17 -2.20 7.87
N ASP A 202 -0.16 -0.88 7.83
CA ASP A 202 -0.35 0.00 8.98
C ASP A 202 -1.70 -0.20 9.66
N ARG A 203 -2.77 -0.48 8.88
CA ARG A 203 -4.09 -0.84 9.38
C ARG A 203 -4.21 -2.34 9.63
N ALA A 204 -3.83 -3.16 8.64
CA ALA A 204 -3.98 -4.60 8.73
C ALA A 204 -3.24 -5.21 9.94
N SER A 205 -2.08 -4.68 10.29
CA SER A 205 -1.33 -5.16 11.48
C SER A 205 -1.99 -4.85 12.82
N ARG A 206 -2.98 -3.96 12.85
CA ARG A 206 -3.77 -3.60 14.04
C ARG A 206 -5.05 -4.42 14.16
N GLU A 207 -5.48 -5.04 13.07
CA GLU A 207 -6.69 -5.86 13.02
C GLU A 207 -6.41 -7.27 13.56
N ARG A 208 -6.55 -7.41 14.88
CA ARG A 208 -6.09 -8.60 15.62
C ARG A 208 -7.03 -9.78 15.55
N ASN A 209 -8.31 -9.51 15.26
CA ASN A 209 -9.33 -10.53 15.13
C ASN A 209 -9.55 -10.95 13.68
N ALA A 210 -8.72 -10.48 12.75
CA ALA A 210 -8.80 -10.91 11.38
C ALA A 210 -8.35 -12.38 11.28
N GLU A 211 -9.27 -13.24 10.91
CA GLU A 211 -8.99 -14.66 10.66
C GLU A 211 -8.02 -14.84 9.49
N TYR A 212 -8.02 -13.89 8.55
CA TYR A 212 -7.18 -13.87 7.37
C TYR A 212 -6.88 -12.44 6.91
N PHE A 213 -5.86 -12.27 6.08
CA PHE A 213 -5.65 -11.02 5.36
C PHE A 213 -6.19 -11.13 3.94
N ILE A 214 -6.80 -10.03 3.48
CA ILE A 214 -7.31 -9.90 2.10
C ILE A 214 -6.18 -9.36 1.23
N ILE A 215 -5.95 -10.05 0.11
CA ILE A 215 -4.91 -9.73 -0.85
C ILE A 215 -5.56 -9.21 -2.12
N VAL A 216 -5.28 -7.97 -2.47
CA VAL A 216 -5.75 -7.30 -3.70
C VAL A 216 -4.56 -6.85 -4.55
N GLU A 217 -4.82 -6.36 -5.77
CA GLU A 217 -3.75 -6.05 -6.73
C GLU A 217 -3.02 -4.75 -6.39
N GLY A 218 -3.74 -3.70 -6.02
CA GLY A 218 -3.16 -2.37 -5.92
C GLY A 218 -3.62 -1.50 -4.76
N ALA A 219 -3.00 -0.34 -4.63
CA ALA A 219 -3.34 0.63 -3.58
C ALA A 219 -4.79 1.12 -3.63
N PRO A 220 -5.40 1.40 -4.80
CA PRO A 220 -6.82 1.80 -4.85
C PRO A 220 -7.75 0.75 -4.28
N ASP A 221 -7.49 -0.53 -4.56
CA ASP A 221 -8.30 -1.65 -4.08
C ASP A 221 -8.20 -1.78 -2.56
N VAL A 222 -6.99 -1.63 -2.00
CA VAL A 222 -6.80 -1.59 -0.54
C VAL A 222 -7.58 -0.43 0.07
N LEU A 223 -7.48 0.78 -0.50
CA LEU A 223 -8.20 1.95 0.00
C LEU A 223 -9.71 1.75 -0.06
N ARG A 224 -10.23 1.16 -1.14
CA ARG A 224 -11.65 0.81 -1.26
C ARG A 224 -12.07 -0.17 -0.17
N MET A 225 -11.36 -1.28 -0.03
CA MET A 225 -11.66 -2.29 0.98
C MET A 225 -11.64 -1.71 2.40
N GLN A 226 -10.62 -0.91 2.71
CA GLN A 226 -10.52 -0.22 4.01
C GLN A 226 -11.63 0.81 4.21
N SER A 227 -12.07 1.51 3.16
CA SER A 227 -13.16 2.50 3.25
C SER A 227 -14.51 1.86 3.59
N VAL A 228 -14.69 0.59 3.28
CA VAL A 228 -15.88 -0.19 3.65
C VAL A 228 -15.67 -1.09 4.88
N GLY A 229 -14.56 -0.88 5.62
CA GLY A 229 -14.30 -1.48 6.92
C GLY A 229 -13.56 -2.84 6.89
N TYR A 230 -12.84 -3.16 5.81
CA TYR A 230 -11.94 -4.31 5.74
C TYR A 230 -10.47 -3.86 5.89
N ASP A 231 -10.12 -3.42 7.11
CA ASP A 231 -8.78 -2.92 7.44
C ASP A 231 -7.69 -4.01 7.30
N ASN A 232 -8.04 -5.28 7.32
CA ASN A 232 -7.17 -6.44 7.10
C ASN A 232 -6.76 -6.64 5.62
N THR A 233 -6.87 -5.61 4.78
CA THR A 233 -6.54 -5.68 3.34
C THR A 233 -5.15 -5.11 3.07
N VAL A 234 -4.36 -5.83 2.27
CA VAL A 234 -3.01 -5.43 1.85
C VAL A 234 -2.76 -5.73 0.37
N ALA A 235 -1.80 -5.00 -0.21
CA ALA A 235 -1.31 -5.25 -1.57
C ALA A 235 0.22 -5.15 -1.62
N ALA A 236 0.84 -5.92 -2.54
CA ALA A 236 2.16 -5.61 -3.03
C ALA A 236 2.06 -4.45 -4.04
N LEU A 237 3.01 -3.52 -4.02
CA LEU A 237 3.04 -2.43 -5.01
C LEU A 237 3.70 -2.89 -6.34
N GLY A 238 3.34 -4.09 -6.79
CA GLY A 238 3.83 -4.73 -8.01
C GLY A 238 3.09 -6.04 -8.25
N THR A 239 3.21 -6.60 -9.46
CA THR A 239 2.44 -7.79 -9.89
C THR A 239 2.90 -9.09 -9.21
N ALA A 240 4.18 -9.21 -8.89
CA ALA A 240 4.76 -10.38 -8.24
C ALA A 240 5.13 -10.09 -6.79
N TRP A 241 4.69 -10.96 -5.89
CA TRP A 241 5.05 -10.90 -4.47
C TRP A 241 6.45 -11.49 -4.25
N THR A 242 7.22 -10.85 -3.39
CA THR A 242 8.56 -11.32 -3.01
C THR A 242 8.50 -12.24 -1.80
N ASP A 243 9.56 -13.02 -1.62
CA ASP A 243 9.72 -13.86 -0.42
C ASP A 243 9.71 -13.03 0.86
N SER A 244 10.33 -11.85 0.83
CA SER A 244 10.36 -10.92 1.97
C SER A 244 8.95 -10.44 2.37
N GLN A 245 8.08 -10.16 1.40
CA GLN A 245 6.69 -9.77 1.66
C GLN A 245 5.89 -10.91 2.32
N PHE A 246 6.04 -12.14 1.84
CA PHE A 246 5.40 -13.31 2.47
C PHE A 246 5.92 -13.55 3.88
N GLU A 247 7.24 -13.46 4.12
CA GLU A 247 7.81 -13.60 5.47
C GLU A 247 7.32 -12.50 6.43
N ARG A 248 7.06 -11.30 5.92
CA ARG A 248 6.42 -10.24 6.70
C ARG A 248 4.98 -10.58 7.05
N LEU A 249 4.19 -11.10 6.09
CA LEU A 249 2.79 -11.50 6.33
C LEU A 249 2.66 -12.59 7.39
N LYS A 250 3.56 -13.58 7.40
CA LYS A 250 3.56 -14.66 8.40
C LYS A 250 3.61 -14.18 9.84
N LYS A 251 4.11 -12.96 10.09
CA LYS A 251 4.14 -12.38 11.44
C LYS A 251 2.75 -11.96 11.94
N TYR A 252 1.76 -11.86 11.04
CA TYR A 252 0.43 -11.34 11.35
C TYR A 252 -0.68 -12.35 11.12
N THR A 253 -0.56 -13.21 10.11
CA THR A 253 -1.59 -14.18 9.76
C THR A 253 -0.99 -15.44 9.14
N SER A 254 -1.71 -16.55 9.25
CA SER A 254 -1.45 -17.80 8.51
C SER A 254 -2.43 -18.03 7.36
N SER A 255 -3.39 -17.12 7.15
CA SER A 255 -4.46 -17.30 6.16
C SER A 255 -4.60 -16.08 5.26
N LEU A 256 -4.75 -16.31 3.96
CA LEU A 256 -4.86 -15.27 2.93
C LEU A 256 -6.10 -15.53 2.07
N CYS A 257 -6.87 -14.46 1.79
CA CYS A 257 -7.98 -14.46 0.84
C CYS A 257 -7.62 -13.56 -0.35
N PHE A 258 -7.44 -14.14 -1.52
CA PHE A 258 -7.09 -13.40 -2.73
C PHE A 258 -8.36 -12.92 -3.46
N ILE A 259 -8.34 -11.68 -3.95
CA ILE A 259 -9.36 -11.14 -4.86
C ILE A 259 -8.65 -10.78 -6.18
N PRO A 260 -8.74 -11.64 -7.22
CA PRO A 260 -8.22 -11.31 -8.54
C PRO A 260 -9.06 -10.22 -9.20
N ASP A 261 -8.42 -9.31 -9.93
CA ASP A 261 -9.13 -8.48 -10.88
C ASP A 261 -9.79 -9.39 -11.93
N SER A 262 -11.07 -9.15 -12.22
CA SER A 262 -11.78 -9.85 -13.28
C SER A 262 -11.52 -9.15 -14.61
N ASP A 263 -10.34 -9.34 -15.17
CA ASP A 263 -9.97 -8.82 -16.47
C ASP A 263 -9.97 -9.91 -17.56
N VAL A 264 -10.06 -9.47 -18.80
CA VAL A 264 -10.05 -10.34 -19.98
C VAL A 264 -8.91 -9.89 -20.89
N SER A 265 -8.15 -10.83 -21.40
CA SER A 265 -7.13 -10.59 -22.40
C SER A 265 -7.53 -11.19 -23.74
N ASP A 266 -7.33 -10.46 -24.83
CA ASP A 266 -7.60 -10.96 -26.18
C ASP A 266 -6.77 -12.23 -26.44
N GLY A 267 -7.45 -13.31 -26.83
CA GLY A 267 -6.82 -14.60 -27.16
C GLY A 267 -6.33 -15.43 -25.96
N LYS A 268 -6.61 -14.99 -24.73
CA LYS A 268 -6.29 -15.73 -23.51
C LYS A 268 -7.56 -16.03 -22.71
N PRO A 269 -7.62 -17.19 -22.03
CA PRO A 269 -8.78 -17.55 -21.21
C PRO A 269 -8.92 -16.70 -19.95
N PHE A 270 -7.82 -16.09 -19.49
CA PHE A 270 -7.78 -15.23 -18.29
C PHE A 270 -6.91 -14.01 -18.54
N GLY A 271 -7.24 -12.91 -17.84
CA GLY A 271 -6.45 -11.72 -17.81
C GLY A 271 -5.30 -11.75 -16.79
N PRO A 272 -4.48 -10.69 -16.77
CA PRO A 272 -3.30 -10.59 -15.91
C PRO A 272 -3.61 -10.73 -14.41
N GLY A 273 -4.78 -10.26 -13.93
CA GLY A 273 -5.17 -10.37 -12.53
C GLY A 273 -5.33 -11.82 -12.07
N PHE A 274 -5.96 -12.66 -12.90
CA PHE A 274 -6.07 -14.10 -12.62
C PHE A 274 -4.70 -14.79 -12.66
N GLU A 275 -3.86 -14.49 -13.68
CA GLU A 275 -2.51 -15.04 -13.79
C GLU A 275 -1.66 -14.67 -12.55
N ALA A 276 -1.75 -13.42 -12.08
CA ALA A 276 -1.05 -12.96 -10.89
C ALA A 276 -1.51 -13.72 -9.62
N VAL A 277 -2.81 -13.93 -9.44
CA VAL A 277 -3.33 -14.70 -8.29
C VAL A 277 -2.94 -16.17 -8.38
N MET A 278 -2.93 -16.80 -9.58
CA MET A 278 -2.43 -18.17 -9.74
C MET A 278 -0.98 -18.31 -9.26
N ALA A 279 -0.10 -17.38 -9.67
CA ALA A 279 1.31 -17.40 -9.30
C ALA A 279 1.50 -17.11 -7.79
N ASN A 280 0.92 -16.02 -7.30
CA ASN A 280 1.11 -15.56 -5.92
C ASN A 280 0.42 -16.49 -4.91
N GLY A 281 -0.76 -17.02 -5.22
CA GLY A 281 -1.46 -17.99 -4.39
C GLY A 281 -0.70 -19.32 -4.29
N THR A 282 -0.12 -19.78 -5.41
CA THR A 282 0.75 -20.96 -5.42
C THR A 282 1.98 -20.74 -4.53
N ALA A 283 2.61 -19.57 -4.62
CA ALA A 283 3.75 -19.23 -3.76
C ALA A 283 3.33 -19.17 -2.28
N ALA A 284 2.16 -18.60 -1.97
CA ALA A 284 1.62 -18.53 -0.61
C ALA A 284 1.39 -19.92 -0.01
N VAL A 285 0.76 -20.83 -0.75
CA VAL A 285 0.50 -22.23 -0.31
C VAL A 285 1.83 -22.96 -0.08
N ARG A 286 2.80 -22.84 -0.99
CA ARG A 286 4.14 -23.44 -0.82
C ARG A 286 4.87 -22.92 0.42
N LYS A 287 4.57 -21.69 0.85
CA LYS A 287 5.10 -21.09 2.09
C LYS A 287 4.28 -21.42 3.33
N GLY A 288 3.25 -22.27 3.21
CA GLY A 288 2.45 -22.76 4.32
C GLY A 288 1.27 -21.86 4.72
N PHE A 289 0.85 -20.92 3.88
CA PHE A 289 -0.39 -20.20 4.12
C PHE A 289 -1.62 -21.05 3.74
N HIS A 290 -2.67 -20.95 4.53
CA HIS A 290 -4.01 -21.32 4.09
C HIS A 290 -4.50 -20.23 3.13
N ALA A 291 -4.85 -20.61 1.90
CA ALA A 291 -5.23 -19.65 0.87
C ALA A 291 -6.65 -19.94 0.34
N THR A 292 -7.43 -18.87 0.21
CA THR A 292 -8.75 -18.86 -0.42
C THR A 292 -8.81 -17.79 -1.50
N VAL A 293 -9.84 -17.85 -2.34
CA VAL A 293 -10.10 -16.89 -3.42
C VAL A 293 -11.56 -16.48 -3.41
N ARG A 294 -11.82 -15.18 -3.58
CA ARG A 294 -13.15 -14.63 -3.88
C ARG A 294 -13.08 -13.93 -5.22
N GLU A 295 -13.79 -14.48 -6.21
CA GLU A 295 -13.79 -13.93 -7.56
C GLU A 295 -14.79 -12.78 -7.68
N LEU A 296 -14.35 -11.69 -8.29
CA LEU A 296 -15.23 -10.61 -8.75
C LEU A 296 -15.98 -11.05 -10.01
N PRO A 297 -17.26 -10.67 -10.18
CA PRO A 297 -17.94 -10.86 -11.45
C PRO A 297 -17.28 -9.99 -12.53
N PHE A 298 -17.38 -10.41 -13.80
CA PHE A 298 -17.00 -9.54 -14.90
C PHE A 298 -17.96 -8.35 -15.00
N ALA A 299 -17.43 -7.16 -15.32
CA ALA A 299 -18.26 -6.03 -15.66
C ALA A 299 -18.98 -6.28 -16.99
N GLU A 300 -20.23 -5.87 -17.07
CA GLU A 300 -21.00 -5.90 -18.32
C GLU A 300 -20.80 -4.58 -19.07
N ILE A 301 -20.19 -4.63 -20.26
CA ILE A 301 -20.04 -3.48 -21.13
C ILE A 301 -20.75 -3.73 -22.46
N PRO A 302 -21.49 -2.73 -22.99
CA PRO A 302 -22.10 -2.85 -24.30
C PRO A 302 -21.06 -3.12 -25.37
N ASP A 303 -21.30 -4.12 -26.23
CA ASP A 303 -20.49 -4.30 -27.43
C ASP A 303 -20.80 -3.21 -28.45
N GLY A 304 -19.86 -2.30 -28.64
CA GLY A 304 -20.01 -1.19 -29.57
C GLY A 304 -20.20 -1.60 -31.03
N LYS A 305 -19.96 -2.87 -31.40
CA LYS A 305 -20.19 -3.43 -32.75
C LYS A 305 -21.60 -3.92 -32.94
N LYS A 306 -22.26 -4.37 -31.88
CA LYS A 306 -23.59 -4.99 -31.94
C LYS A 306 -24.64 -4.22 -31.11
N GLY A 307 -24.27 -3.21 -30.37
CA GLY A 307 -25.10 -2.20 -29.68
C GLY A 307 -26.06 -2.69 -28.59
N TRP A 308 -26.36 -3.97 -28.53
CA TRP A 308 -27.31 -4.65 -27.64
C TRP A 308 -26.71 -5.91 -26.96
N GLU A 309 -25.60 -6.42 -27.48
CA GLU A 309 -24.84 -7.47 -26.80
C GLU A 309 -23.87 -6.85 -25.79
N VAL A 310 -23.74 -7.50 -24.66
CA VAL A 310 -22.74 -7.14 -23.64
C VAL A 310 -21.53 -8.06 -23.76
N LYS A 311 -20.36 -7.53 -23.52
CA LYS A 311 -19.12 -8.32 -23.41
C LYS A 311 -18.55 -8.21 -22.00
N PRO A 312 -17.78 -9.21 -21.54
CA PRO A 312 -17.09 -9.12 -20.28
C PRO A 312 -16.14 -7.92 -20.26
N GLY A 313 -16.21 -7.13 -19.22
CA GLY A 313 -15.29 -6.03 -18.92
C GLY A 313 -14.51 -6.29 -17.66
N LYS A 314 -13.57 -5.38 -17.34
CA LYS A 314 -12.78 -5.48 -16.13
C LYS A 314 -13.59 -4.98 -14.93
N ASN A 315 -13.59 -5.75 -13.83
CA ASN A 315 -13.84 -5.28 -12.46
C ASN A 315 -12.59 -5.46 -11.62
N ASP A 316 -12.32 -4.51 -10.77
CA ASP A 316 -11.37 -4.60 -9.66
C ASP A 316 -12.12 -4.35 -8.34
N ALA A 317 -11.47 -4.56 -7.21
CA ALA A 317 -12.12 -4.37 -5.91
C ALA A 317 -12.58 -2.92 -5.72
N ASP A 318 -11.85 -1.94 -6.25
CA ASP A 318 -12.20 -0.53 -6.17
C ASP A 318 -13.46 -0.17 -6.99
N SER A 319 -13.69 -0.84 -8.12
CA SER A 319 -14.86 -0.59 -8.97
C SER A 319 -16.12 -1.38 -8.58
N PHE A 320 -15.96 -2.51 -7.91
CA PHE A 320 -17.08 -3.41 -7.60
C PHE A 320 -17.57 -3.30 -6.16
N ILE A 321 -16.66 -3.15 -5.19
CA ILE A 321 -16.98 -3.19 -3.76
C ILE A 321 -17.28 -1.79 -3.25
N HIS A 322 -18.55 -1.47 -3.03
CA HIS A 322 -19.01 -0.17 -2.52
C HIS A 322 -19.50 -0.22 -1.07
N CYS A 323 -19.82 -1.43 -0.56
CA CYS A 323 -20.24 -1.68 0.81
C CYS A 323 -19.74 -3.06 1.29
N ARG A 324 -19.96 -3.37 2.57
CA ARG A 324 -19.55 -4.67 3.13
C ARG A 324 -20.27 -5.84 2.51
N GLU A 325 -21.53 -5.65 2.15
CA GLU A 325 -22.40 -6.66 1.55
C GLU A 325 -21.89 -7.13 0.19
N ASP A 326 -21.30 -6.23 -0.61
CA ASP A 326 -20.69 -6.59 -1.90
C ASP A 326 -19.60 -7.63 -1.71
N TYR A 327 -18.68 -7.41 -0.74
CA TYR A 327 -17.63 -8.37 -0.43
C TYR A 327 -18.19 -9.69 0.12
N ILE A 328 -19.18 -9.63 1.02
CA ILE A 328 -19.77 -10.82 1.61
C ILE A 328 -20.50 -11.66 0.56
N SER A 329 -21.07 -11.04 -0.48
CA SER A 329 -21.75 -11.73 -1.58
C SER A 329 -20.83 -12.58 -2.44
N LEU A 330 -19.53 -12.31 -2.44
CA LEU A 330 -18.54 -13.05 -3.21
C LEU A 330 -18.34 -14.45 -2.60
N LYS A 331 -18.50 -15.48 -3.44
CA LYS A 331 -18.30 -16.86 -3.00
C LYS A 331 -16.82 -17.14 -2.76
N GLU A 332 -16.51 -17.61 -1.57
CA GLU A 332 -15.18 -18.04 -1.20
C GLU A 332 -14.92 -19.49 -1.63
N LYS A 333 -13.74 -19.73 -2.21
CA LYS A 333 -13.27 -21.06 -2.64
C LYS A 333 -11.87 -21.30 -2.07
N LEU A 334 -11.55 -22.55 -1.71
CA LEU A 334 -10.17 -22.93 -1.44
C LEU A 334 -9.32 -22.66 -2.70
N PHE A 335 -8.13 -22.05 -2.51
CA PHE A 335 -7.26 -21.67 -3.63
C PHE A 335 -6.91 -22.87 -4.52
N ILE A 336 -6.60 -24.03 -3.96
CA ILE A 336 -6.26 -25.24 -4.71
C ILE A 336 -7.44 -25.70 -5.60
N VAL A 337 -8.67 -25.65 -5.07
CA VAL A 337 -9.87 -26.00 -5.83
C VAL A 337 -10.12 -25.01 -6.95
N TRP A 338 -9.97 -23.71 -6.64
CA TRP A 338 -10.10 -22.64 -7.62
C TRP A 338 -9.05 -22.77 -8.73
N LEU A 339 -7.78 -23.00 -8.38
CA LEU A 339 -6.67 -23.16 -9.33
C LEU A 339 -6.92 -24.35 -10.27
N ALA A 340 -7.32 -25.50 -9.73
CA ALA A 340 -7.67 -26.68 -10.54
C ALA A 340 -8.80 -26.35 -11.52
N GLN A 341 -9.90 -25.74 -11.07
CA GLN A 341 -11.00 -25.34 -11.94
C GLN A 341 -10.54 -24.43 -13.09
N LYS A 342 -9.67 -23.43 -12.80
CA LYS A 342 -9.15 -22.53 -13.84
C LYS A 342 -8.22 -23.24 -14.83
N ARG A 343 -7.36 -24.15 -14.36
CA ARG A 343 -6.48 -24.92 -15.24
C ARG A 343 -7.25 -25.89 -16.14
N PHE A 344 -8.31 -26.53 -15.62
CA PHE A 344 -9.18 -27.39 -16.44
C PHE A 344 -9.87 -26.62 -17.57
N LEU A 345 -10.24 -25.35 -17.35
CA LEU A 345 -10.86 -24.54 -18.39
C LEU A 345 -9.94 -24.22 -19.58
N VAL A 346 -8.62 -24.38 -19.42
CA VAL A 346 -7.63 -24.12 -20.48
C VAL A 346 -6.98 -25.38 -21.04
N ALA A 347 -7.27 -26.55 -20.47
CA ALA A 347 -6.71 -27.80 -20.94
C ALA A 347 -7.31 -28.20 -22.27
N ASP A 348 -6.49 -28.30 -23.31
CA ASP A 348 -6.94 -28.69 -24.68
C ASP A 348 -7.04 -30.20 -24.86
N SER A 349 -6.53 -30.98 -23.90
CA SER A 349 -6.50 -32.44 -23.97
C SER A 349 -6.57 -33.13 -22.61
N LEU A 350 -6.96 -34.39 -22.57
CA LEU A 350 -6.95 -35.22 -21.36
C LEU A 350 -5.55 -35.35 -20.72
N VAL A 351 -4.49 -35.19 -21.49
CA VAL A 351 -3.10 -35.22 -21.00
C VAL A 351 -2.78 -33.95 -20.25
N GLU A 352 -3.22 -32.79 -20.76
CA GLU A 352 -3.06 -31.49 -20.09
C GLU A 352 -3.92 -31.40 -18.84
N GLU A 353 -5.16 -31.91 -18.89
CA GLU A 353 -6.04 -32.01 -17.72
C GLU A 353 -5.37 -32.80 -16.57
N ARG A 354 -4.73 -33.93 -16.87
CA ARG A 354 -4.01 -34.73 -15.87
C ARG A 354 -2.83 -33.97 -15.26
N LYS A 355 -2.10 -33.20 -16.06
CA LYS A 355 -1.04 -32.32 -15.56
C LYS A 355 -1.59 -31.25 -14.63
N CYS A 356 -2.70 -30.63 -15.00
CA CYS A 356 -3.34 -29.59 -14.17
C CYS A 356 -3.72 -30.07 -12.76
N VAL A 357 -4.02 -31.36 -12.60
CA VAL A 357 -4.38 -31.96 -11.30
C VAL A 357 -3.15 -32.35 -10.49
N SER A 358 -2.05 -32.69 -11.17
CA SER A 358 -0.81 -33.18 -10.51
C SER A 358 0.11 -32.04 -9.99
N GLU A 359 -0.05 -30.82 -10.47
CA GLU A 359 0.66 -29.62 -10.02
C GLU A 359 -0.06 -28.90 -8.87
#